data_fd6c52b00ada8579f3af303709896e47
#
_entry.id   fd6c52b00ada8579f3af303709896e47
#
_cell.length_a   1.000
_cell.length_b   1.000
_cell.length_c   1.000
_cell.angle_alpha   90.00
_cell.angle_beta   90.00
_cell.angle_gamma   90.00
#
_symmetry.space_group_name_H-M   'P 1'
#
loop_
_entity.id
_entity.type
_entity.pdbx_description
1 polymer ?
#
loop_
_entity_poly.entity_id
_entity_poly.type
_entity_poly.pdbx_seq_one_letter_code
_entity_poly.pdbx_strand_id
1 'polypeptide(L)'
;MIDALDSKVLIHLMRQARMTWAELASQLGLSAPATADRVRKLEERGVIQGYLTQVNPKSLGYDLTAFIAVTLDHPRDRDAFLTQVHALPEIQECHHVTGDDDYLLKVRCQGTQGLERLITDGLKQVTGVAKTRTTIALSTVKETIALPISQGDLI
;
A
#
# COMPACT_ATOMS: atom_id res chain seq x y z
N MET A 1 -10.51 -20.96 2.74
CA MET A 1 -9.54 -21.19 3.83
C MET A 1 -8.16 -21.26 3.18
N ILE A 2 -7.13 -20.68 3.77
CA ILE A 2 -5.72 -20.74 3.32
C ILE A 2 -5.10 -21.93 4.04
N ASP A 3 -4.46 -22.85 3.30
CA ASP A 3 -3.76 -23.98 3.89
C ASP A 3 -2.26 -23.73 4.09
N ALA A 4 -1.55 -24.68 4.71
CA ALA A 4 -0.11 -24.55 4.97
C ALA A 4 0.73 -24.44 3.69
N LEU A 5 0.30 -25.06 2.58
CA LEU A 5 0.97 -24.92 1.29
C LEU A 5 0.67 -23.56 0.67
N ASP A 6 -0.54 -23.05 0.78
CA ASP A 6 -0.91 -21.69 0.36
C ASP A 6 -0.03 -20.65 1.08
N SER A 7 0.12 -20.80 2.39
CA SER A 7 0.99 -19.92 3.20
C SER A 7 2.45 -19.94 2.70
N LYS A 8 2.99 -21.12 2.38
CA LYS A 8 4.34 -21.23 1.79
C LYS A 8 4.43 -20.55 0.42
N VAL A 9 3.43 -20.76 -0.46
CA VAL A 9 3.35 -20.06 -1.76
C VAL A 9 3.44 -18.54 -1.54
N LEU A 10 2.60 -17.99 -0.64
CA LEU A 10 2.56 -16.56 -0.36
C LEU A 10 3.88 -16.04 0.21
N ILE A 11 4.52 -16.76 1.15
CA ILE A 11 5.83 -16.38 1.70
C ILE A 11 6.89 -16.29 0.59
N HIS A 12 6.94 -17.25 -0.33
CA HIS A 12 7.90 -17.21 -1.44
C HIS A 12 7.61 -16.07 -2.41
N LEU A 13 6.35 -15.90 -2.84
CA LEU A 13 5.97 -14.86 -3.80
C LEU A 13 6.10 -13.45 -3.24
N MET A 14 5.84 -13.22 -1.94
CA MET A 14 6.08 -11.93 -1.29
C MET A 14 7.57 -11.55 -1.25
N ARG A 15 8.47 -12.53 -1.25
CA ARG A 15 9.92 -12.30 -1.29
C ARG A 15 10.45 -12.12 -2.71
N GLN A 16 9.90 -12.88 -3.66
CA GLN A 16 10.35 -12.92 -5.04
C GLN A 16 9.19 -13.17 -5.99
N ALA A 17 8.48 -12.11 -6.34
CA ALA A 17 7.29 -12.18 -7.22
C ALA A 17 7.60 -12.68 -8.65
N ARG A 18 8.85 -12.64 -9.10
CA ARG A 18 9.30 -13.10 -10.43
C ARG A 18 9.81 -14.56 -10.45
N MET A 19 9.59 -15.32 -9.39
CA MET A 19 9.94 -16.74 -9.35
C MET A 19 9.13 -17.50 -10.41
N THR A 20 9.79 -18.39 -11.16
CA THR A 20 9.10 -19.28 -12.11
C THR A 20 8.30 -20.34 -11.36
N TRP A 21 7.27 -20.90 -12.02
CA TRP A 21 6.50 -22.00 -11.42
C TRP A 21 7.35 -23.23 -11.13
N ALA A 22 8.39 -23.50 -11.93
CA ALA A 22 9.32 -24.59 -11.69
C ALA A 22 10.15 -24.37 -10.43
N GLU A 23 10.66 -23.15 -10.23
CA GLU A 23 11.41 -22.78 -9.02
C GLU A 23 10.52 -22.86 -7.77
N LEU A 24 9.32 -22.27 -7.85
CA LEU A 24 8.36 -22.31 -6.73
C LEU A 24 7.94 -23.76 -6.41
N ALA A 25 7.67 -24.58 -7.43
CA ALA A 25 7.35 -25.99 -7.28
C ALA A 25 8.44 -26.78 -6.56
N SER A 26 9.70 -26.53 -6.94
CA SER A 26 10.86 -27.13 -6.28
C SER A 26 10.93 -26.80 -4.78
N GLN A 27 10.62 -25.53 -4.42
CA GLN A 27 10.62 -25.08 -3.02
C GLN A 27 9.47 -25.71 -2.20
N LEU A 28 8.36 -26.08 -2.88
CA LEU A 28 7.16 -26.60 -2.24
C LEU A 28 7.09 -28.14 -2.25
N GLY A 29 7.99 -28.81 -2.99
CA GLY A 29 7.90 -30.26 -3.23
C GLY A 29 6.68 -30.67 -4.08
N LEU A 30 6.27 -29.81 -5.03
CA LEU A 30 5.14 -30.01 -5.92
C LEU A 30 5.57 -30.09 -7.38
N SER A 31 4.66 -30.50 -8.28
CA SER A 31 4.84 -30.31 -9.71
C SER A 31 4.55 -28.88 -10.14
N ALA A 32 5.16 -28.40 -11.22
CA ALA A 32 4.92 -27.05 -11.74
C ALA A 32 3.43 -26.79 -12.10
N PRO A 33 2.70 -27.75 -12.74
CA PRO A 33 1.26 -27.57 -12.97
C PRO A 33 0.43 -27.46 -11.70
N ALA A 34 0.74 -28.27 -10.68
CA ALA A 34 0.02 -28.21 -9.40
C ALA A 34 0.28 -26.89 -8.66
N THR A 35 1.51 -26.37 -8.76
CA THR A 35 1.88 -25.06 -8.19
C THR A 35 1.15 -23.94 -8.92
N ALA A 36 1.13 -23.94 -10.24
CA ALA A 36 0.44 -22.94 -11.04
C ALA A 36 -1.08 -22.92 -10.76
N ASP A 37 -1.71 -24.10 -10.65
CA ASP A 37 -3.14 -24.20 -10.29
C ASP A 37 -3.43 -23.63 -8.89
N ARG A 38 -2.54 -23.86 -7.93
CA ARG A 38 -2.66 -23.33 -6.57
C ARG A 38 -2.55 -21.81 -6.55
N VAL A 39 -1.57 -21.23 -7.26
CA VAL A 39 -1.41 -19.80 -7.39
C VAL A 39 -2.63 -19.17 -8.04
N ARG A 40 -3.10 -19.74 -9.16
CA ARG A 40 -4.31 -19.27 -9.86
C ARG A 40 -5.53 -19.25 -8.92
N LYS A 41 -5.74 -20.26 -8.08
CA LYS A 41 -6.81 -20.28 -7.09
C LYS A 41 -6.69 -19.18 -6.02
N LEU A 42 -5.46 -18.82 -5.62
CA LEU A 42 -5.23 -17.70 -4.70
C LEU A 42 -5.52 -16.34 -5.36
N GLU A 43 -5.22 -16.20 -6.65
CA GLU A 43 -5.57 -15.02 -7.45
C GLU A 43 -7.10 -14.91 -7.64
N GLU A 44 -7.76 -15.97 -8.06
CA GLU A 44 -9.22 -16.02 -8.26
C GLU A 44 -10.00 -15.70 -6.97
N ARG A 45 -9.46 -16.09 -5.83
CA ARG A 45 -10.04 -15.80 -4.50
C ARG A 45 -9.68 -14.40 -3.98
N GLY A 46 -8.89 -13.62 -4.72
CA GLY A 46 -8.44 -12.30 -4.31
C GLY A 46 -7.46 -12.28 -3.13
N VAL A 47 -6.86 -13.44 -2.79
CA VAL A 47 -5.81 -13.52 -1.76
C VAL A 47 -4.52 -12.89 -2.30
N ILE A 48 -4.15 -13.23 -3.53
CA ILE A 48 -3.13 -12.51 -4.30
C ILE A 48 -3.86 -11.43 -5.09
N GLN A 49 -3.61 -10.17 -4.75
CA GLN A 49 -4.24 -9.01 -5.38
C GLN A 49 -3.45 -8.49 -6.60
N GLY A 50 -2.20 -8.90 -6.73
CA GLY A 50 -1.34 -8.48 -7.83
C GLY A 50 0.14 -8.67 -7.52
N TYR A 51 0.97 -8.36 -8.51
CA TYR A 51 2.43 -8.40 -8.46
C TYR A 51 2.96 -7.01 -8.75
N LEU A 52 3.71 -6.45 -7.83
CA LEU A 52 4.17 -5.06 -7.92
C LEU A 52 5.70 -4.99 -8.06
N THR A 53 6.16 -4.04 -8.85
CA THR A 53 7.57 -3.67 -8.90
C THR A 53 7.85 -2.62 -7.82
N GLN A 54 8.74 -2.93 -6.90
CA GLN A 54 9.23 -1.95 -5.94
C GLN A 54 10.31 -1.09 -6.60
N VAL A 55 10.06 0.21 -6.70
CA VAL A 55 10.97 1.19 -7.29
C VAL A 55 11.56 2.07 -6.21
N ASN A 56 12.84 2.42 -6.32
CA ASN A 56 13.45 3.39 -5.42
C ASN A 56 12.89 4.80 -5.71
N PRO A 57 12.11 5.38 -4.80
CA PRO A 57 11.45 6.65 -5.06
C PRO A 57 12.44 7.80 -5.26
N LYS A 58 13.59 7.79 -4.58
CA LYS A 58 14.63 8.81 -4.73
C LYS A 58 15.21 8.84 -6.14
N SER A 59 15.30 7.68 -6.81
CA SER A 59 15.77 7.60 -8.20
C SER A 59 14.83 8.27 -9.20
N LEU A 60 13.58 8.53 -8.79
CA LEU A 60 12.57 9.23 -9.58
C LEU A 60 12.29 10.66 -9.05
N GLY A 61 13.14 11.15 -8.13
CA GLY A 61 13.00 12.48 -7.54
C GLY A 61 11.99 12.59 -6.39
N TYR A 62 11.34 11.50 -5.99
CA TYR A 62 10.44 11.48 -4.83
C TYR A 62 11.24 11.24 -3.55
N ASP A 63 11.92 12.28 -3.10
CA ASP A 63 12.86 12.24 -1.97
C ASP A 63 12.24 12.58 -0.62
N LEU A 64 10.99 13.09 -0.61
CA LEU A 64 10.27 13.48 0.60
C LEU A 64 9.09 12.55 0.86
N THR A 65 9.04 11.98 2.05
CA THR A 65 7.87 11.24 2.57
C THR A 65 7.25 12.05 3.70
N ALA A 66 5.93 12.21 3.69
CA ALA A 66 5.20 12.85 4.77
C ALA A 66 3.92 12.08 5.11
N PHE A 67 3.43 12.32 6.33
CA PHE A 67 2.13 11.87 6.80
C PHE A 67 1.26 13.10 7.02
N ILE A 68 0.04 13.10 6.45
CA ILE A 68 -0.89 14.22 6.54
C ILE A 68 -2.15 13.71 7.23
N ALA A 69 -2.40 14.22 8.43
CA ALA A 69 -3.66 14.03 9.12
C ALA A 69 -4.65 15.06 8.59
N VAL A 70 -5.86 14.63 8.28
CA VAL A 70 -6.93 15.45 7.69
C VAL A 70 -8.18 15.36 8.55
N THR A 71 -8.76 16.51 8.87
CA THR A 71 -10.07 16.63 9.52
C THR A 71 -11.06 17.23 8.53
N LEU A 72 -12.25 16.64 8.43
CA LEU A 72 -13.35 17.15 7.61
C LEU A 72 -14.32 17.98 8.45
N ASP A 73 -14.94 18.99 7.85
CA ASP A 73 -15.97 19.80 8.50
C ASP A 73 -17.23 18.98 8.82
N HIS A 74 -17.64 18.14 7.86
CA HIS A 74 -18.83 17.31 7.98
C HIS A 74 -18.67 15.94 7.32
N PRO A 75 -19.34 14.88 7.81
CA PRO A 75 -19.34 13.55 7.19
C PRO A 75 -19.78 13.53 5.71
N ARG A 76 -20.63 14.46 5.29
CA ARG A 76 -21.09 14.60 3.89
C ARG A 76 -20.00 14.99 2.91
N ASP A 77 -18.89 15.58 3.40
CA ASP A 77 -17.78 16.05 2.56
C ASP A 77 -16.80 14.90 2.19
N ARG A 78 -17.04 13.73 2.77
CA ARG A 78 -16.21 12.52 2.60
C ARG A 78 -16.02 12.13 1.14
N ASP A 79 -17.10 12.10 0.35
CA ASP A 79 -17.03 11.57 -1.02
C ASP A 79 -16.24 12.50 -1.94
N ALA A 80 -16.36 13.82 -1.77
CA ALA A 80 -15.56 14.81 -2.47
C ALA A 80 -14.08 14.68 -2.10
N PHE A 81 -13.78 14.52 -0.81
CA PHE A 81 -12.41 14.28 -0.32
C PHE A 81 -11.81 13.00 -0.90
N LEU A 82 -12.51 11.87 -0.84
CA LEU A 82 -12.01 10.59 -1.37
C LEU A 82 -11.79 10.63 -2.89
N THR A 83 -12.66 11.32 -3.63
CA THR A 83 -12.46 11.55 -5.07
C THR A 83 -11.15 12.26 -5.33
N GLN A 84 -10.85 13.31 -4.58
CA GLN A 84 -9.59 14.03 -4.70
C GLN A 84 -8.38 13.19 -4.30
N VAL A 85 -8.49 12.41 -3.22
CA VAL A 85 -7.43 11.47 -2.79
C VAL A 85 -7.07 10.50 -3.91
N HIS A 86 -8.05 9.95 -4.63
CA HIS A 86 -7.81 9.05 -5.75
C HIS A 86 -7.21 9.75 -6.99
N ALA A 87 -7.46 11.04 -7.15
CA ALA A 87 -6.92 11.82 -8.26
C ALA A 87 -5.46 12.28 -8.07
N LEU A 88 -4.95 12.24 -6.84
CA LEU A 88 -3.61 12.72 -6.48
C LEU A 88 -2.63 11.54 -6.33
N PRO A 89 -1.75 11.27 -7.33
CA PRO A 89 -0.85 10.12 -7.32
C PRO A 89 0.24 10.19 -6.24
N GLU A 90 0.52 11.37 -5.70
CA GLU A 90 1.43 11.56 -4.57
C GLU A 90 0.90 10.93 -3.29
N ILE A 91 -0.41 10.73 -3.17
CA ILE A 91 -1.06 10.04 -2.04
C ILE A 91 -0.97 8.54 -2.29
N GLN A 92 -0.14 7.87 -1.52
CA GLN A 92 0.09 6.43 -1.66
C GLN A 92 -0.81 5.59 -0.77
N GLU A 93 -1.20 6.13 0.38
CA GLU A 93 -2.09 5.48 1.34
C GLU A 93 -3.06 6.51 1.92
N CYS A 94 -4.31 6.09 2.13
CA CYS A 94 -5.34 6.88 2.80
C CYS A 94 -6.08 5.96 3.77
N HIS A 95 -5.99 6.25 5.06
CA HIS A 95 -6.61 5.48 6.11
C HIS A 95 -7.63 6.34 6.85
N HIS A 96 -8.88 5.84 7.00
CA HIS A 96 -9.82 6.40 7.95
C HIS A 96 -9.41 5.94 9.35
N VAL A 97 -9.16 6.86 10.25
CA VAL A 97 -8.55 6.58 11.55
C VAL A 97 -9.46 7.00 12.70
N THR A 98 -9.18 6.48 13.87
CA THR A 98 -9.78 6.93 15.13
C THR A 98 -8.92 8.03 15.74
N GLY A 99 -9.52 8.94 16.52
CA GLY A 99 -8.84 10.04 17.22
C GLY A 99 -9.37 11.40 16.81
N ASP A 100 -8.50 12.40 16.84
CA ASP A 100 -8.88 13.81 16.60
C ASP A 100 -8.95 14.17 15.11
N ASP A 101 -8.39 13.35 14.25
CA ASP A 101 -8.39 13.53 12.80
C ASP A 101 -9.21 12.40 12.15
N ASP A 102 -9.82 12.64 10.98
CA ASP A 102 -10.65 11.66 10.29
C ASP A 102 -9.81 10.72 9.40
N TYR A 103 -8.76 11.25 8.75
CA TYR A 103 -7.93 10.50 7.81
C TYR A 103 -6.45 10.73 8.06
N LEU A 104 -5.67 9.67 7.81
CA LEU A 104 -4.22 9.73 7.77
C LEU A 104 -3.76 9.32 6.36
N LEU A 105 -3.04 10.23 5.71
CA LEU A 105 -2.46 10.01 4.39
C LEU A 105 -0.96 9.76 4.53
N LYS A 106 -0.44 8.83 3.73
CA LYS A 106 1.01 8.74 3.44
C LYS A 106 1.25 9.29 2.05
N VAL A 107 2.13 10.26 1.94
CA VAL A 107 2.42 10.93 0.68
C VAL A 107 3.91 10.89 0.34
N ARG A 108 4.21 10.87 -0.97
CA ARG A 108 5.56 11.04 -1.48
C ARG A 108 5.60 12.21 -2.44
N CYS A 109 6.53 13.12 -2.22
CA CYS A 109 6.65 14.36 -2.98
C CYS A 109 8.08 14.60 -3.46
N GLN A 110 8.21 15.39 -4.50
CA GLN A 110 9.48 15.92 -4.98
C GLN A 110 9.83 17.18 -4.16
N GLY A 111 10.51 16.97 -3.05
CA GLY A 111 10.92 18.02 -2.12
C GLY A 111 9.75 18.72 -1.41
N THR A 112 10.09 19.78 -0.67
CA THR A 112 9.11 20.56 0.11
C THR A 112 8.16 21.37 -0.77
N GLN A 113 8.58 21.82 -1.95
CA GLN A 113 7.70 22.53 -2.88
C GLN A 113 6.61 21.62 -3.45
N GLY A 114 6.94 20.34 -3.72
CA GLY A 114 5.95 19.33 -4.11
C GLY A 114 4.92 19.07 -3.01
N LEU A 115 5.38 18.99 -1.76
CA LEU A 115 4.51 18.84 -0.60
C LEU A 115 3.61 20.07 -0.40
N GLU A 116 4.15 21.28 -0.54
CA GLU A 116 3.37 22.51 -0.44
C GLU A 116 2.25 22.56 -1.47
N ARG A 117 2.53 22.25 -2.73
CA ARG A 117 1.52 22.18 -3.80
C ARG A 117 0.44 21.14 -3.50
N LEU A 118 0.85 19.94 -3.08
CA LEU A 118 -0.10 18.88 -2.71
C LEU A 118 -1.07 19.35 -1.63
N ILE A 119 -0.58 20.03 -0.59
CA ILE A 119 -1.42 20.51 0.50
C ILE A 119 -2.30 21.68 0.03
N THR A 120 -1.70 22.69 -0.62
CA THR A 120 -2.38 23.94 -0.92
C THR A 120 -3.32 23.82 -2.10
N ASP A 121 -2.88 23.19 -3.20
CA ASP A 121 -3.63 23.12 -4.45
C ASP A 121 -4.42 21.80 -4.54
N GLY A 122 -3.95 20.76 -3.86
CA GLY A 122 -4.61 19.44 -3.84
C GLY A 122 -5.64 19.32 -2.73
N LEU A 123 -5.21 19.32 -1.47
CA LEU A 123 -6.06 18.97 -0.34
C LEU A 123 -6.93 20.13 0.15
N LYS A 124 -6.36 21.32 0.32
CA LYS A 124 -7.08 22.48 0.85
C LYS A 124 -8.08 23.11 -0.12
N GLN A 125 -8.05 22.75 -1.39
CA GLN A 125 -9.05 23.18 -2.37
C GLN A 125 -10.34 22.35 -2.29
N VAL A 126 -10.29 21.20 -1.60
CA VAL A 126 -11.48 20.36 -1.40
C VAL A 126 -12.39 21.01 -0.39
N THR A 127 -13.62 21.30 -0.81
CA THR A 127 -14.65 21.80 0.10
C THR A 127 -14.87 20.77 1.23
N GLY A 128 -14.86 21.24 2.48
CA GLY A 128 -15.06 20.41 3.66
C GLY A 128 -13.76 19.88 4.29
N VAL A 129 -12.58 20.18 3.76
CA VAL A 129 -11.33 19.96 4.48
C VAL A 129 -11.11 21.09 5.48
N ALA A 130 -11.42 20.82 6.75
CA ALA A 130 -11.32 21.80 7.84
C ALA A 130 -9.87 22.05 8.23
N LYS A 131 -9.07 20.98 8.33
CA LYS A 131 -7.71 21.04 8.87
C LYS A 131 -6.81 19.98 8.26
N THR A 132 -5.55 20.36 8.06
CA THR A 132 -4.48 19.42 7.73
C THR A 132 -3.32 19.59 8.71
N ARG A 133 -2.74 18.50 9.17
CA ARG A 133 -1.54 18.48 10.01
C ARG A 133 -0.51 17.56 9.37
N THR A 134 0.63 18.12 9.00
CA THR A 134 1.66 17.42 8.24
C THR A 134 2.85 17.10 9.13
N THR A 135 3.31 15.84 9.06
CA THR A 135 4.54 15.37 9.68
C THR A 135 5.47 14.84 8.59
N ILE A 136 6.64 15.45 8.44
CA ILE A 136 7.66 15.01 7.48
C ILE A 136 8.51 13.92 8.13
N ALA A 137 8.68 12.78 7.43
CA ALA A 137 9.57 11.72 7.85
C ALA A 137 11.03 12.13 7.57
N LEU A 138 11.84 12.24 8.62
CA LEU A 138 13.27 12.54 8.48
C LEU A 138 14.02 11.37 7.82
N SER A 139 13.60 10.14 8.11
CA SER A 139 14.09 8.92 7.47
C SER A 139 13.05 7.81 7.54
N THR A 140 13.10 6.87 6.61
CA THR A 140 12.30 5.65 6.64
C THR A 140 13.21 4.50 7.07
N VAL A 141 12.99 4.00 8.28
CA VAL A 141 13.79 2.89 8.85
C VAL A 141 13.33 1.55 8.30
N LYS A 142 12.01 1.39 8.10
CA LYS A 142 11.41 0.15 7.57
C LYS A 142 10.16 0.50 6.78
N GLU A 143 10.05 -0.08 5.59
CA GLU A 143 8.86 -0.03 4.76
C GLU A 143 8.71 -1.36 4.02
N THR A 144 7.57 -2.01 4.16
CA THR A 144 7.28 -3.28 3.49
C THR A 144 5.78 -3.48 3.37
N ILE A 145 5.35 -4.07 2.27
CA ILE A 145 3.98 -4.56 2.06
C ILE A 145 3.84 -6.05 2.40
N ALA A 146 4.95 -6.73 2.72
CA ALA A 146 4.93 -8.14 3.05
C ALA A 146 4.26 -8.36 4.41
N LEU A 147 3.24 -9.20 4.44
CA LEU A 147 2.56 -9.59 5.67
C LEU A 147 3.40 -10.58 6.49
N PRO A 148 3.34 -10.53 7.82
CA PRO A 148 4.10 -11.43 8.70
C PRO A 148 3.42 -12.81 8.78
N ILE A 149 3.37 -13.55 7.67
CA ILE A 149 2.82 -14.91 7.64
C ILE A 149 3.84 -15.86 8.27
N SER A 150 3.49 -16.54 9.36
CA SER A 150 4.28 -17.63 9.92
C SER A 150 3.80 -18.99 9.38
N GLN A 151 4.69 -20.00 9.40
CA GLN A 151 4.33 -21.35 8.96
C GLN A 151 3.27 -22.04 9.85
N GLY A 152 2.89 -21.42 10.97
CA GLY A 152 1.93 -21.91 11.94
C GLY A 152 0.61 -21.12 12.00
N ASP A 153 0.49 -19.99 11.29
CA ASP A 153 -0.73 -19.17 11.28
C ASP A 153 -1.75 -19.73 10.29
N LEU A 154 -2.37 -20.83 10.69
CA LEU A 154 -3.52 -21.40 10.01
C LEU A 154 -4.78 -21.04 10.79
N ILE A 155 -5.61 -20.19 10.24
CA ILE A 155 -6.98 -19.95 10.69
C ILE A 155 -7.92 -20.86 9.90
#